data_4184f85f1c690b3013a5808e1b0031c8
#
_entry.id   4184f85f1c690b3013a5808e1b0031c8
#
_cell.length_a   1.000
_cell.length_b   1.000
_cell.length_c   1.000
_cell.angle_alpha   90.00
_cell.angle_beta   90.00
_cell.angle_gamma   90.00
#
_symmetry.space_group_name_H-M   'P 1'
#
loop_
_entity.id
_entity.type
_entity.pdbx_description
1 polymer ?
#
loop_
_entity_poly.entity_id
_entity_poly.type
_entity_poly.pdbx_seq_one_letter_code
_entity_poly.pdbx_strand_id
1 'polypeptide(L)'
;MITHVAISGAKGFVGKNLRNFLSKNNIRTISISRNHFKKNQFPSLNNTSHFVHLAGIGSESIDQKFEKVNIESTKTVINLCKQNNIKNIIYLSGLGVSKNSRSSYFISKFNAEQLIKKSGLRYTIFRPSYIIGNDDYLTKNITKQISKKQILVPGSGKFIIQPISIEDVCSCITIALNSPNFSNKIIDLVGPREISFQSLIKKSIPSNMKIKKINLELAYKKALNDINFEYGIDDLNILVGNYTGNHNKLQKLCNFTFKKIESLNT
;
A
#
# COMPACT_ATOMS: atom_id res chain seq x y z
N MET A 1 20.93 18.12 -3.18
CA MET A 1 20.62 16.67 -3.29
C MET A 1 20.01 16.18 -1.97
N ILE A 2 19.03 15.26 -2.03
CA ILE A 2 18.41 14.67 -0.84
C ILE A 2 19.39 13.67 -0.25
N THR A 3 19.74 13.84 1.02
CA THR A 3 20.72 12.99 1.71
C THR A 3 20.07 12.06 2.73
N HIS A 4 19.00 12.49 3.38
CA HIS A 4 18.34 11.73 4.43
C HIS A 4 16.82 11.77 4.28
N VAL A 5 16.19 10.59 4.42
CA VAL A 5 14.73 10.39 4.35
C VAL A 5 14.26 9.59 5.55
N ALA A 6 13.30 10.09 6.31
CA ALA A 6 12.67 9.33 7.38
C ALA A 6 11.55 8.44 6.79
N ILE A 7 11.48 7.18 7.24
CA ILE A 7 10.50 6.22 6.73
C ILE A 7 9.78 5.56 7.91
N SER A 8 8.48 5.79 8.06
CA SER A 8 7.65 4.96 8.93
C SER A 8 7.16 3.71 8.19
N GLY A 9 6.90 2.62 8.92
CA GLY A 9 6.59 1.34 8.26
C GLY A 9 7.80 0.70 7.57
N ALA A 10 9.01 1.11 7.93
CA ALA A 10 10.28 0.72 7.31
C ALA A 10 10.59 -0.79 7.31
N LYS A 11 9.92 -1.58 8.17
CA LYS A 11 10.03 -3.05 8.23
C LYS A 11 8.94 -3.78 7.43
N GLY A 12 7.94 -3.06 6.92
CA GLY A 12 6.88 -3.61 6.07
C GLY A 12 7.37 -3.92 4.66
N PHE A 13 6.51 -4.56 3.85
CA PHE A 13 6.83 -4.95 2.47
C PHE A 13 7.36 -3.77 1.63
N VAL A 14 6.60 -2.69 1.52
CA VAL A 14 7.03 -1.51 0.75
C VAL A 14 8.24 -0.84 1.40
N GLY A 15 8.25 -0.72 2.74
CA GLY A 15 9.34 -0.05 3.45
C GLY A 15 10.69 -0.73 3.31
N LYS A 16 10.75 -2.06 3.36
CA LYS A 16 12.00 -2.83 3.13
C LYS A 16 12.53 -2.60 1.72
N ASN A 17 11.67 -2.74 0.72
CA ASN A 17 12.03 -2.56 -0.68
C ASN A 17 12.49 -1.14 -0.97
N LEU A 18 11.76 -0.13 -0.46
CA LEU A 18 12.12 1.27 -0.63
C LEU A 18 13.47 1.61 0.03
N ARG A 19 13.72 1.11 1.23
CA ARG A 19 15.02 1.33 1.90
C ARG A 19 16.17 0.77 1.09
N ASN A 20 16.04 -0.46 0.58
CA ASN A 20 17.05 -1.09 -0.26
C ASN A 20 17.25 -0.30 -1.56
N PHE A 21 16.15 0.16 -2.17
CA PHE A 21 16.21 0.96 -3.39
C PHE A 21 16.90 2.32 -3.15
N LEU A 22 16.55 3.03 -2.08
CA LEU A 22 17.16 4.32 -1.73
C LEU A 22 18.65 4.18 -1.37
N SER A 23 19.03 3.12 -0.66
CA SER A 23 20.43 2.82 -0.35
C SER A 23 21.28 2.64 -1.61
N LYS A 24 20.76 1.93 -2.62
CA LYS A 24 21.44 1.78 -3.94
C LYS A 24 21.58 3.11 -4.68
N ASN A 25 20.78 4.11 -4.35
CA ASN A 25 20.83 5.46 -4.91
C ASN A 25 21.54 6.46 -3.95
N ASN A 26 22.34 5.99 -2.99
CA ASN A 26 23.10 6.79 -2.03
C ASN A 26 22.22 7.72 -1.16
N ILE A 27 20.95 7.39 -0.94
CA ILE A 27 20.05 8.12 -0.06
C ILE A 27 19.96 7.38 1.28
N ARG A 28 20.39 8.02 2.35
CA ARG A 28 20.30 7.46 3.71
C ARG A 28 18.88 7.47 4.22
N THR A 29 18.51 6.42 4.97
CA THR A 29 17.17 6.30 5.52
C THR A 29 17.18 6.19 7.04
N ILE A 30 16.26 6.91 7.70
CA ILE A 30 16.01 6.83 9.14
C ILE A 30 14.72 6.04 9.32
N SER A 31 14.83 4.87 9.93
CA SER A 31 13.69 3.95 10.09
C SER A 31 12.87 4.25 11.34
N ILE A 32 11.59 4.55 11.17
CA ILE A 32 10.63 4.71 12.25
C ILE A 32 9.81 3.42 12.37
N SER A 33 10.01 2.70 13.47
CA SER A 33 9.37 1.42 13.73
C SER A 33 8.10 1.57 14.58
N ARG A 34 7.30 0.50 14.66
CA ARG A 34 6.12 0.42 15.54
C ARG A 34 6.48 0.69 17.01
N ASN A 35 7.66 0.24 17.48
CA ASN A 35 8.10 0.47 18.86
C ASN A 35 8.33 1.95 19.15
N HIS A 36 8.78 2.73 18.18
CA HIS A 36 8.94 4.19 18.34
C HIS A 36 7.58 4.84 18.61
N PHE A 37 6.53 4.45 17.85
CA PHE A 37 5.16 4.95 18.10
C PHE A 37 4.60 4.48 19.46
N LYS A 38 4.83 3.21 19.85
CA LYS A 38 4.35 2.68 21.13
C LYS A 38 4.98 3.39 22.33
N LYS A 39 6.29 3.65 22.28
CA LYS A 39 7.05 4.31 23.35
C LYS A 39 7.02 5.84 23.27
N ASN A 40 6.48 6.39 22.19
CA ASN A 40 6.57 7.81 21.84
C ASN A 40 8.03 8.34 21.88
N GLN A 41 8.98 7.51 21.46
CA GLN A 41 10.40 7.82 21.41
C GLN A 41 10.92 7.64 19.99
N PHE A 42 11.45 8.72 19.41
CA PHE A 42 11.85 8.74 18.01
C PHE A 42 13.35 9.02 17.88
N PRO A 43 14.01 8.45 16.85
CA PRO A 43 15.41 8.79 16.57
C PRO A 43 15.52 10.25 16.14
N SER A 44 16.72 10.81 16.22
CA SER A 44 16.99 12.14 15.68
C SER A 44 16.65 12.18 14.18
N LEU A 45 15.93 13.21 13.78
CA LEU A 45 15.57 13.47 12.38
C LEU A 45 16.35 14.65 11.78
N ASN A 46 17.52 14.98 12.37
CA ASN A 46 18.37 16.05 11.87
C ASN A 46 18.75 15.81 10.41
N ASN A 47 18.81 16.88 9.63
CA ASN A 47 19.14 16.86 8.20
C ASN A 47 18.17 16.04 7.33
N THR A 48 16.99 15.69 7.84
CA THR A 48 15.96 14.98 7.09
C THR A 48 15.15 15.96 6.25
N SER A 49 15.10 15.76 4.95
CA SER A 49 14.38 16.63 4.01
C SER A 49 12.95 16.18 3.76
N HIS A 50 12.70 14.88 3.85
CA HIS A 50 11.42 14.26 3.52
C HIS A 50 11.03 13.19 4.55
N PHE A 51 9.74 13.04 4.77
CA PHE A 51 9.18 11.94 5.53
C PHE A 51 8.30 11.07 4.62
N VAL A 52 8.65 9.80 4.44
CA VAL A 52 7.84 8.82 3.71
C VAL A 52 7.01 8.01 4.72
N HIS A 53 5.72 8.26 4.77
CA HIS A 53 4.80 7.62 5.72
C HIS A 53 4.14 6.40 5.09
N LEU A 54 4.69 5.21 5.39
CA LEU A 54 4.22 3.91 4.93
C LEU A 54 3.59 3.07 6.06
N ALA A 55 3.64 3.57 7.31
CA ALA A 55 2.99 2.86 8.42
C ALA A 55 1.48 2.85 8.19
N GLY A 56 0.90 1.68 8.31
CA GLY A 56 -0.52 1.43 8.15
C GLY A 56 -0.82 -0.06 8.24
N ILE A 57 -2.09 -0.39 8.43
CA ILE A 57 -2.61 -1.76 8.40
C ILE A 57 -3.76 -1.82 7.39
N GLY A 58 -3.92 -2.98 6.74
CA GLY A 58 -5.03 -3.28 5.84
C GLY A 58 -6.17 -4.00 6.52
N SER A 59 -5.91 -4.60 7.69
CA SER A 59 -6.90 -5.33 8.50
C SER A 59 -6.69 -5.02 9.98
N GLU A 60 -7.79 -4.98 10.73
CA GLU A 60 -7.75 -4.84 12.17
C GLU A 60 -7.43 -6.17 12.88
N SER A 61 -6.87 -6.08 14.06
CA SER A 61 -6.68 -7.18 15.01
C SER A 61 -7.00 -6.73 16.43
N ILE A 62 -6.89 -7.62 17.40
CA ILE A 62 -7.08 -7.30 18.81
C ILE A 62 -6.18 -6.13 19.22
N ASP A 63 -4.91 -6.15 18.82
CA ASP A 63 -3.89 -5.18 19.23
C ASP A 63 -3.72 -4.00 18.26
N GLN A 64 -4.36 -4.01 17.11
CA GLN A 64 -4.16 -3.02 16.06
C GLN A 64 -5.48 -2.57 15.46
N LYS A 65 -5.82 -1.30 15.69
CA LYS A 65 -7.02 -0.66 15.17
C LYS A 65 -6.65 0.39 14.12
N PHE A 66 -7.52 0.56 13.11
CA PHE A 66 -7.32 1.56 12.06
C PHE A 66 -7.14 2.97 12.64
N GLU A 67 -7.92 3.33 13.67
CA GLU A 67 -7.79 4.61 14.34
C GLU A 67 -6.36 4.84 14.83
N LYS A 68 -5.81 3.90 15.59
CA LYS A 68 -4.48 4.01 16.19
C LYS A 68 -3.36 3.96 15.15
N VAL A 69 -3.45 3.01 14.19
CA VAL A 69 -2.33 2.74 13.29
C VAL A 69 -2.38 3.60 12.04
N ASN A 70 -3.55 3.91 11.48
CA ASN A 70 -3.65 4.70 10.27
C ASN A 70 -3.86 6.19 10.54
N ILE A 71 -4.61 6.56 11.60
CA ILE A 71 -4.98 7.97 11.87
C ILE A 71 -4.04 8.61 12.88
N GLU A 72 -3.93 8.05 14.11
CA GLU A 72 -3.07 8.65 15.15
C GLU A 72 -1.59 8.64 14.78
N SER A 73 -1.11 7.56 14.12
CA SER A 73 0.27 7.56 13.64
C SER A 73 0.52 8.66 12.61
N THR A 74 -0.48 8.98 11.77
CA THR A 74 -0.38 10.09 10.82
C THR A 74 -0.30 11.44 11.53
N LYS A 75 -1.11 11.67 12.59
CA LYS A 75 -1.00 12.87 13.44
C LYS A 75 0.40 12.99 14.03
N THR A 76 0.93 11.89 14.58
CA THR A 76 2.27 11.84 15.15
C THR A 76 3.34 12.18 14.12
N VAL A 77 3.26 11.62 12.91
CA VAL A 77 4.22 11.91 11.83
C VAL A 77 4.16 13.38 11.40
N ILE A 78 2.99 13.97 11.30
CA ILE A 78 2.82 15.40 11.00
C ILE A 78 3.51 16.25 12.07
N ASN A 79 3.33 15.92 13.35
CA ASN A 79 3.97 16.64 14.46
C ASN A 79 5.48 16.49 14.42
N LEU A 80 6.01 15.28 14.17
CA LEU A 80 7.44 15.04 13.99
C LEU A 80 8.02 15.88 12.83
N CYS A 81 7.32 15.95 11.71
CA CYS A 81 7.73 16.78 10.60
C CYS A 81 7.84 18.26 11.01
N LYS A 82 6.84 18.80 11.70
CA LYS A 82 6.83 20.20 12.16
C LYS A 82 7.95 20.48 13.16
N GLN A 83 8.14 19.61 14.15
CA GLN A 83 9.17 19.75 15.19
C GLN A 83 10.60 19.70 14.63
N ASN A 84 10.82 18.95 13.55
CA ASN A 84 12.13 18.78 12.93
C ASN A 84 12.31 19.59 11.62
N ASN A 85 11.44 20.55 11.35
CA ASN A 85 11.46 21.38 10.13
C ASN A 85 11.42 20.60 8.80
N ILE A 86 10.89 19.37 8.80
CA ILE A 86 10.67 18.58 7.60
C ILE A 86 9.45 19.14 6.86
N LYS A 87 9.65 19.66 5.66
CA LYS A 87 8.60 20.36 4.90
C LYS A 87 7.81 19.46 3.96
N ASN A 88 8.30 18.26 3.68
CA ASN A 88 7.73 17.38 2.65
C ASN A 88 7.33 16.04 3.25
N ILE A 89 6.09 15.61 2.97
CA ILE A 89 5.59 14.29 3.35
C ILE A 89 5.10 13.54 2.11
N ILE A 90 5.53 12.29 1.97
CA ILE A 90 4.98 11.33 1.00
C ILE A 90 4.16 10.31 1.77
N TYR A 91 2.92 10.10 1.38
CA TYR A 91 2.00 9.17 2.03
C TYR A 91 1.52 8.09 1.07
N LEU A 92 1.55 6.84 1.51
CA LEU A 92 0.99 5.72 0.77
C LEU A 92 -0.43 5.43 1.30
N SER A 93 -1.41 5.85 0.52
CA SER A 93 -2.84 5.66 0.78
C SER A 93 -3.36 4.37 0.13
N GLY A 94 -4.48 4.39 -0.55
CA GLY A 94 -5.04 3.28 -1.30
C GLY A 94 -5.97 3.75 -2.41
N LEU A 95 -5.96 3.06 -3.53
CA LEU A 95 -6.93 3.31 -4.60
C LEU A 95 -8.32 2.86 -4.12
N GLY A 96 -9.33 3.67 -4.35
CA GLY A 96 -10.68 3.46 -3.79
C GLY A 96 -10.99 4.23 -2.50
N VAL A 97 -10.00 4.96 -1.97
CA VAL A 97 -10.18 5.81 -0.78
C VAL A 97 -11.22 6.90 -1.03
N SER A 98 -12.26 6.92 -0.22
CA SER A 98 -13.39 7.87 -0.28
C SER A 98 -14.02 8.03 1.11
N LYS A 99 -14.59 9.22 1.38
CA LYS A 99 -15.39 9.46 2.60
C LYS A 99 -16.65 8.60 2.67
N ASN A 100 -17.16 8.18 1.52
CA ASN A 100 -18.40 7.39 1.40
C ASN A 100 -18.12 5.89 1.25
N SER A 101 -16.89 5.44 1.50
CA SER A 101 -16.56 4.02 1.44
C SER A 101 -17.29 3.24 2.54
N ARG A 102 -17.67 2.00 2.24
CA ARG A 102 -18.18 1.05 3.24
C ARG A 102 -17.06 0.31 3.98
N SER A 103 -15.83 0.41 3.50
CA SER A 103 -14.66 -0.20 4.12
C SER A 103 -14.06 0.74 5.17
N SER A 104 -13.98 0.31 6.42
CA SER A 104 -13.31 1.03 7.51
C SER A 104 -11.84 1.32 7.19
N TYR A 105 -11.17 0.42 6.46
CA TYR A 105 -9.84 0.64 5.93
C TYR A 105 -9.78 1.92 5.07
N PHE A 106 -10.61 2.01 4.02
CA PHE A 106 -10.61 3.18 3.14
C PHE A 106 -11.04 4.46 3.84
N ILE A 107 -11.97 4.38 4.80
CA ILE A 107 -12.36 5.54 5.63
C ILE A 107 -11.16 6.01 6.46
N SER A 108 -10.42 5.10 7.09
CA SER A 108 -9.23 5.45 7.89
C SER A 108 -8.14 6.10 7.04
N LYS A 109 -7.92 5.60 5.82
CA LYS A 109 -6.97 6.19 4.87
C LYS A 109 -7.43 7.57 4.40
N PHE A 110 -8.74 7.75 4.15
CA PHE A 110 -9.32 9.05 3.83
C PHE A 110 -9.06 10.07 4.95
N ASN A 111 -9.34 9.70 6.20
CA ASN A 111 -9.10 10.57 7.35
C ASN A 111 -7.62 10.97 7.48
N ALA A 112 -6.70 10.03 7.28
CA ALA A 112 -5.26 10.31 7.24
C ALA A 112 -4.88 11.27 6.11
N GLU A 113 -5.44 11.10 4.90
CA GLU A 113 -5.24 12.05 3.79
C GLU A 113 -5.71 13.46 4.15
N GLN A 114 -6.89 13.60 4.83
CA GLN A 114 -7.40 14.92 5.24
C GLN A 114 -6.48 15.58 6.27
N LEU A 115 -5.93 14.81 7.23
CA LEU A 115 -4.95 15.34 8.19
C LEU A 115 -3.70 15.87 7.49
N ILE A 116 -3.16 15.12 6.54
CA ILE A 116 -1.98 15.52 5.76
C ILE A 116 -2.28 16.79 4.94
N LYS A 117 -3.39 16.83 4.23
CA LYS A 117 -3.80 18.01 3.43
C LYS A 117 -3.95 19.28 4.26
N LYS A 118 -4.45 19.15 5.50
CA LYS A 118 -4.64 20.27 6.44
C LYS A 118 -3.39 20.60 7.25
N SER A 119 -2.30 19.85 7.13
CA SER A 119 -1.12 19.98 7.99
C SER A 119 -0.27 21.21 7.74
N GLY A 120 -0.38 21.83 6.55
CA GLY A 120 0.54 22.87 6.06
C GLY A 120 1.84 22.34 5.47
N LEU A 121 2.07 21.02 5.48
CA LEU A 121 3.23 20.39 4.81
C LEU A 121 2.99 20.30 3.31
N ARG A 122 4.04 20.36 2.52
CA ARG A 122 3.99 19.94 1.11
C ARG A 122 3.83 18.42 1.07
N TYR A 123 2.82 17.93 0.36
CA TYR A 123 2.52 16.51 0.37
C TYR A 123 2.50 15.90 -1.03
N THR A 124 2.81 14.61 -1.09
CA THR A 124 2.46 13.72 -2.20
C THR A 124 1.71 12.53 -1.62
N ILE A 125 0.49 12.32 -2.07
CA ILE A 125 -0.33 11.18 -1.66
C ILE A 125 -0.43 10.22 -2.83
N PHE A 126 0.16 9.05 -2.70
CA PHE A 126 0.01 7.96 -3.65
C PHE A 126 -1.15 7.06 -3.25
N ARG A 127 -2.03 6.76 -4.20
CA ARG A 127 -3.12 5.80 -4.06
C ARG A 127 -2.80 4.55 -4.89
N PRO A 128 -2.12 3.56 -4.32
CA PRO A 128 -1.80 2.33 -5.04
C PRO A 128 -3.02 1.45 -5.27
N SER A 129 -3.03 0.75 -6.40
CA SER A 129 -3.72 -0.52 -6.58
C SER A 129 -2.92 -1.63 -5.87
N TYR A 130 -3.08 -2.90 -6.26
CA TYR A 130 -2.28 -3.98 -5.68
C TYR A 130 -0.80 -3.81 -6.02
N ILE A 131 0.05 -3.72 -4.99
CA ILE A 131 1.51 -3.68 -5.15
C ILE A 131 2.01 -5.12 -5.12
N ILE A 132 2.59 -5.57 -6.23
CA ILE A 132 3.04 -6.94 -6.42
C ILE A 132 4.57 -7.00 -6.37
N GLY A 133 5.08 -8.02 -5.68
CA GLY A 133 6.51 -8.31 -5.58
C GLY A 133 6.75 -9.51 -4.68
N ASN A 134 8.01 -9.90 -4.53
CA ASN A 134 8.36 -10.96 -3.59
C ASN A 134 7.92 -10.55 -2.17
N ASP A 135 7.23 -11.42 -1.46
CA ASP A 135 6.73 -11.20 -0.11
C ASP A 135 5.48 -10.30 0.04
N ASP A 136 4.82 -9.85 -1.03
CA ASP A 136 3.54 -9.17 -0.90
C ASP A 136 2.43 -10.09 -0.33
N TYR A 137 1.40 -9.46 0.22
CA TYR A 137 0.33 -10.20 0.91
C TYR A 137 -0.48 -11.11 -0.04
N LEU A 138 -0.81 -10.63 -1.25
CA LEU A 138 -1.62 -11.39 -2.19
C LEU A 138 -0.86 -12.63 -2.69
N THR A 139 0.41 -12.46 -3.07
CA THR A 139 1.27 -13.56 -3.49
C THR A 139 1.39 -14.61 -2.39
N LYS A 140 1.65 -14.19 -1.14
CA LYS A 140 1.70 -15.12 0.01
C LYS A 140 0.40 -15.87 0.23
N ASN A 141 -0.73 -15.17 0.15
CA ASN A 141 -2.05 -15.80 0.30
C ASN A 141 -2.27 -16.87 -0.78
N ILE A 142 -1.99 -16.55 -2.04
CA ILE A 142 -2.18 -17.49 -3.15
C ILE A 142 -1.19 -18.67 -3.06
N THR A 143 0.07 -18.44 -2.71
CA THR A 143 1.05 -19.52 -2.47
C THR A 143 0.58 -20.47 -1.36
N LYS A 144 0.03 -19.94 -0.26
CA LYS A 144 -0.58 -20.75 0.81
C LYS A 144 -1.77 -21.58 0.28
N GLN A 145 -2.60 -21.01 -0.57
CA GLN A 145 -3.72 -21.74 -1.18
C GLN A 145 -3.24 -22.82 -2.15
N ILE A 146 -2.16 -22.57 -2.91
CA ILE A 146 -1.52 -23.57 -3.78
C ILE A 146 -1.05 -24.77 -2.95
N SER A 147 -0.36 -24.54 -1.82
CA SER A 147 0.10 -25.62 -0.95
C SER A 147 -1.04 -26.47 -0.36
N LYS A 148 -2.21 -25.87 -0.16
CA LYS A 148 -3.44 -26.56 0.26
C LYS A 148 -4.19 -27.23 -0.91
N LYS A 149 -3.70 -27.13 -2.14
CA LYS A 149 -4.34 -27.63 -3.37
C LYS A 149 -5.76 -27.09 -3.59
N GLN A 150 -6.09 -25.93 -3.04
CA GLN A 150 -7.41 -25.33 -3.12
C GLN A 150 -7.30 -23.82 -3.36
N ILE A 151 -7.73 -23.35 -4.51
CA ILE A 151 -7.78 -21.92 -4.87
C ILE A 151 -9.20 -21.40 -4.77
N LEU A 152 -9.42 -20.45 -3.87
CA LEU A 152 -10.71 -19.81 -3.66
C LEU A 152 -10.69 -18.40 -4.25
N VAL A 153 -11.72 -18.08 -5.04
CA VAL A 153 -11.95 -16.74 -5.57
C VAL A 153 -13.30 -16.24 -5.09
N PRO A 154 -13.34 -15.19 -4.24
CA PRO A 154 -14.60 -14.64 -3.75
C PRO A 154 -15.44 -14.00 -4.87
N GLY A 155 -16.74 -14.24 -4.83
CA GLY A 155 -17.73 -13.69 -5.76
C GLY A 155 -17.48 -14.12 -7.20
N SER A 156 -17.69 -13.19 -8.13
CA SER A 156 -17.49 -13.44 -9.57
C SER A 156 -16.02 -13.57 -9.95
N GLY A 157 -15.12 -12.98 -9.18
CA GLY A 157 -13.69 -12.80 -9.53
C GLY A 157 -13.47 -11.82 -10.68
N LYS A 158 -14.51 -11.17 -11.19
CA LYS A 158 -14.43 -10.22 -12.31
C LYS A 158 -14.05 -8.80 -11.89
N PHE A 159 -13.76 -8.58 -10.59
CA PHE A 159 -13.24 -7.29 -10.10
C PHE A 159 -12.00 -6.89 -10.86
N ILE A 160 -11.97 -5.66 -11.35
CA ILE A 160 -10.84 -5.15 -12.14
C ILE A 160 -9.86 -4.46 -11.21
N ILE A 161 -8.61 -4.87 -11.30
CA ILE A 161 -7.47 -4.28 -10.60
C ILE A 161 -6.41 -3.84 -11.61
N GLN A 162 -5.55 -2.93 -11.20
CA GLN A 162 -4.47 -2.41 -12.05
C GLN A 162 -3.15 -2.50 -11.29
N PRO A 163 -2.60 -3.74 -11.12
CA PRO A 163 -1.47 -3.99 -10.25
C PRO A 163 -0.20 -3.28 -10.73
N ILE A 164 0.62 -2.88 -9.77
CA ILE A 164 1.90 -2.21 -9.99
C ILE A 164 3.04 -2.99 -9.32
N SER A 165 4.22 -3.02 -9.93
CA SER A 165 5.37 -3.68 -9.32
C SER A 165 5.93 -2.89 -8.14
N ILE A 166 6.51 -3.57 -7.17
CA ILE A 166 7.17 -2.94 -6.03
C ILE A 166 8.37 -2.09 -6.46
N GLU A 167 9.06 -2.50 -7.52
CA GLU A 167 10.19 -1.75 -8.08
C GLU A 167 9.71 -0.42 -8.66
N ASP A 168 8.60 -0.42 -9.41
CA ASP A 168 8.01 0.80 -9.96
C ASP A 168 7.51 1.73 -8.86
N VAL A 169 6.92 1.18 -7.79
CA VAL A 169 6.52 1.95 -6.60
C VAL A 169 7.74 2.65 -5.98
N CYS A 170 8.84 1.93 -5.78
CA CYS A 170 10.07 2.51 -5.23
C CYS A 170 10.64 3.62 -6.15
N SER A 171 10.61 3.39 -7.46
CA SER A 171 11.03 4.39 -8.47
C SER A 171 10.16 5.64 -8.41
N CYS A 172 8.82 5.49 -8.40
CA CYS A 172 7.88 6.62 -8.30
C CYS A 172 8.09 7.44 -7.02
N ILE A 173 8.27 6.78 -5.87
CA ILE A 173 8.55 7.47 -4.60
C ILE A 173 9.88 8.23 -4.70
N THR A 174 10.92 7.60 -5.26
CA THR A 174 12.25 8.23 -5.38
C THR A 174 12.22 9.44 -6.31
N ILE A 175 11.49 9.38 -7.42
CA ILE A 175 11.28 10.53 -8.32
C ILE A 175 10.51 11.64 -7.57
N ALA A 176 9.48 11.29 -6.81
CA ALA A 176 8.69 12.26 -6.06
C ALA A 176 9.49 12.96 -4.96
N LEU A 177 10.52 12.33 -4.38
CA LEU A 177 11.45 12.97 -3.45
C LEU A 177 12.20 14.14 -4.11
N ASN A 178 12.50 14.06 -5.41
CA ASN A 178 13.37 15.01 -6.12
C ASN A 178 12.60 15.97 -7.07
N SER A 179 11.29 15.75 -7.28
CA SER A 179 10.53 16.49 -8.27
C SER A 179 9.41 17.33 -7.66
N PRO A 180 9.40 18.64 -7.87
CA PRO A 180 8.32 19.52 -7.43
C PRO A 180 6.98 19.21 -8.12
N ASN A 181 7.01 18.49 -9.24
CA ASN A 181 5.82 18.11 -10.01
C ASN A 181 4.87 17.20 -9.24
N PHE A 182 5.31 16.61 -8.13
CA PHE A 182 4.50 15.79 -7.24
C PHE A 182 3.92 16.57 -6.05
N SER A 183 4.37 17.80 -5.82
CA SER A 183 3.98 18.59 -4.66
C SER A 183 2.48 18.90 -4.64
N ASN A 184 1.86 18.69 -3.49
CA ASN A 184 0.43 18.92 -3.21
C ASN A 184 -0.51 18.16 -4.17
N LYS A 185 -0.11 16.95 -4.57
CA LYS A 185 -0.90 16.10 -5.46
C LYS A 185 -1.31 14.78 -4.82
N ILE A 186 -2.49 14.32 -5.23
CA ILE A 186 -2.96 12.94 -5.05
C ILE A 186 -2.82 12.25 -6.39
N ILE A 187 -2.14 11.10 -6.42
CA ILE A 187 -1.75 10.43 -7.66
C ILE A 187 -2.08 8.94 -7.53
N ASP A 188 -2.84 8.44 -8.51
CA ASP A 188 -3.09 7.01 -8.62
C ASP A 188 -1.78 6.30 -8.96
N LEU A 189 -1.39 5.35 -8.12
CA LEU A 189 -0.16 4.59 -8.26
C LEU A 189 -0.51 3.22 -8.81
N VAL A 190 -0.62 3.15 -10.14
CA VAL A 190 -1.17 2.00 -10.88
C VAL A 190 -0.25 1.58 -12.02
N GLY A 191 -0.22 0.27 -12.29
CA GLY A 191 0.52 -0.28 -13.40
C GLY A 191 -0.11 0.02 -14.77
N PRO A 192 0.56 -0.37 -15.87
CA PRO A 192 0.12 -0.06 -17.22
C PRO A 192 -1.05 -0.91 -17.72
N ARG A 193 -1.44 -1.97 -16.99
CA ARG A 193 -2.50 -2.90 -17.42
C ARG A 193 -3.55 -3.13 -16.35
N GLU A 194 -4.79 -3.12 -16.79
CA GLU A 194 -5.93 -3.61 -16.04
C GLU A 194 -6.08 -5.13 -16.25
N ILE A 195 -6.45 -5.83 -15.20
CA ILE A 195 -6.69 -7.28 -15.21
C ILE A 195 -7.78 -7.64 -14.22
N SER A 196 -8.63 -8.62 -14.55
CA SER A 196 -9.55 -9.13 -13.55
C SER A 196 -8.81 -9.97 -12.50
N PHE A 197 -9.28 -9.92 -11.25
CA PHE A 197 -8.69 -10.69 -10.15
C PHE A 197 -8.58 -12.18 -10.51
N GLN A 198 -9.67 -12.77 -11.05
CA GLN A 198 -9.67 -14.17 -11.47
C GLN A 198 -8.61 -14.45 -12.56
N SER A 199 -8.43 -13.54 -13.53
CA SER A 199 -7.43 -13.71 -14.60
C SER A 199 -6.01 -13.66 -14.04
N LEU A 200 -5.74 -12.74 -13.11
CA LEU A 200 -4.45 -12.66 -12.41
C LEU A 200 -4.17 -13.99 -11.68
N ILE A 201 -5.12 -14.47 -10.90
CA ILE A 201 -4.96 -15.74 -10.16
C ILE A 201 -4.76 -16.91 -11.12
N LYS A 202 -5.59 -17.02 -12.19
CA LYS A 202 -5.47 -18.11 -13.18
C LYS A 202 -4.10 -18.19 -13.83
N LYS A 203 -3.48 -17.03 -14.11
CA LYS A 203 -2.13 -16.95 -14.69
C LYS A 203 -1.00 -17.24 -13.67
N SER A 204 -1.33 -17.24 -12.37
CA SER A 204 -0.35 -17.35 -11.28
C SER A 204 -0.29 -18.75 -10.66
N ILE A 205 -1.23 -19.62 -11.00
CA ILE A 205 -1.32 -20.98 -10.43
C ILE A 205 -0.95 -22.06 -11.45
N PRO A 206 -0.51 -23.25 -11.01
CA PRO A 206 -0.26 -24.37 -11.90
C PRO A 206 -1.48 -24.73 -12.78
N SER A 207 -1.26 -25.10 -14.01
CA SER A 207 -2.32 -25.38 -15.01
C SER A 207 -3.30 -26.49 -14.61
N ASN A 208 -2.84 -27.43 -13.79
CA ASN A 208 -3.64 -28.55 -13.27
C ASN A 208 -4.51 -28.15 -12.06
N MET A 209 -4.38 -26.95 -11.53
CA MET A 209 -5.20 -26.47 -10.41
C MET A 209 -6.50 -25.83 -10.87
N LYS A 210 -7.56 -26.14 -10.15
CA LYS A 210 -8.90 -25.59 -10.39
C LYS A 210 -9.21 -24.45 -9.42
N ILE A 211 -9.76 -23.36 -9.96
CA ILE A 211 -10.27 -22.25 -9.17
C ILE A 211 -11.72 -22.59 -8.73
N LYS A 212 -11.97 -22.57 -7.44
CA LYS A 212 -13.31 -22.66 -6.87
C LYS A 212 -13.81 -21.25 -6.54
N LYS A 213 -14.95 -20.87 -7.10
CA LYS A 213 -15.64 -19.64 -6.70
C LYS A 213 -16.44 -19.88 -5.44
N ILE A 214 -16.41 -18.90 -4.55
CA ILE A 214 -17.24 -18.88 -3.35
C ILE A 214 -18.16 -17.67 -3.40
N ASN A 215 -19.46 -17.88 -3.13
CA ASN A 215 -20.42 -16.79 -3.03
C ASN A 215 -19.95 -15.78 -1.99
N LEU A 216 -20.16 -14.46 -2.23
CA LEU A 216 -19.66 -13.40 -1.35
C LEU A 216 -20.26 -13.49 0.06
N GLU A 217 -21.57 -13.73 0.17
CA GLU A 217 -22.22 -13.88 1.47
C GLU A 217 -21.59 -15.00 2.28
N LEU A 218 -21.39 -16.17 1.64
CA LEU A 218 -20.70 -17.29 2.28
C LEU A 218 -19.25 -16.97 2.62
N ALA A 219 -18.54 -16.20 1.77
CA ALA A 219 -17.18 -15.78 2.04
C ALA A 219 -17.12 -14.87 3.29
N TYR A 220 -18.01 -13.89 3.41
CA TYR A 220 -18.12 -13.05 4.61
C TYR A 220 -18.50 -13.86 5.86
N LYS A 221 -19.46 -14.78 5.75
CA LYS A 221 -19.83 -15.69 6.86
C LYS A 221 -18.63 -16.52 7.32
N LYS A 222 -17.83 -17.06 6.39
CA LYS A 222 -16.63 -17.81 6.73
C LYS A 222 -15.56 -16.90 7.34
N ALA A 223 -15.34 -15.69 6.80
CA ALA A 223 -14.38 -14.73 7.35
C ALA A 223 -14.69 -14.31 8.80
N LEU A 224 -15.96 -14.38 9.21
CA LEU A 224 -16.40 -14.10 10.58
C LEU A 224 -16.19 -15.28 11.54
N ASN A 225 -16.40 -16.52 11.06
CA ASN A 225 -16.56 -17.70 11.93
C ASN A 225 -15.42 -18.71 11.81
N ASP A 226 -14.56 -18.61 10.81
CA ASP A 226 -13.48 -19.55 10.54
C ASP A 226 -12.13 -18.83 10.45
N ILE A 227 -11.35 -18.93 11.51
CA ILE A 227 -10.02 -18.31 11.59
C ILE A 227 -9.03 -18.88 10.54
N ASN A 228 -9.32 -20.05 9.99
CA ASN A 228 -8.49 -20.67 8.96
C ASN A 228 -8.93 -20.32 7.53
N PHE A 229 -10.02 -19.54 7.39
CA PHE A 229 -10.47 -19.09 6.08
C PHE A 229 -9.42 -18.19 5.40
N GLU A 230 -9.31 -18.26 4.09
CA GLU A 230 -8.22 -17.65 3.33
C GLU A 230 -8.30 -16.11 3.25
N TYR A 231 -9.45 -15.52 3.56
CA TYR A 231 -9.70 -14.09 3.50
C TYR A 231 -10.33 -13.59 4.79
N GLY A 232 -9.76 -12.54 5.36
CA GLY A 232 -10.41 -11.77 6.42
C GLY A 232 -11.54 -10.88 5.89
N ILE A 233 -12.34 -10.32 6.77
CA ILE A 233 -13.43 -9.38 6.41
C ILE A 233 -12.86 -8.16 5.68
N ASP A 234 -11.78 -7.59 6.19
CA ASP A 234 -11.15 -6.41 5.60
C ASP A 234 -10.53 -6.74 4.23
N ASP A 235 -9.99 -7.96 4.06
CA ASP A 235 -9.50 -8.42 2.75
C ASP A 235 -10.63 -8.47 1.73
N LEU A 236 -11.81 -9.00 2.10
CA LEU A 236 -12.98 -9.03 1.24
C LEU A 236 -13.49 -7.62 0.91
N ASN A 237 -13.53 -6.73 1.90
CA ASN A 237 -13.93 -5.33 1.72
C ASN A 237 -13.02 -4.56 0.75
N ILE A 238 -11.73 -4.90 0.74
CA ILE A 238 -10.75 -4.31 -0.18
C ILE A 238 -10.84 -4.98 -1.56
N LEU A 239 -11.06 -6.29 -1.61
CA LEU A 239 -11.08 -7.05 -2.86
C LEU A 239 -12.30 -6.77 -3.72
N VAL A 240 -13.48 -6.58 -3.10
CA VAL A 240 -14.75 -6.42 -3.81
C VAL A 240 -14.90 -5.00 -4.33
N GLY A 241 -14.35 -4.73 -5.52
CA GLY A 241 -14.45 -3.44 -6.19
C GLY A 241 -13.56 -3.36 -7.42
N ASN A 242 -13.84 -2.39 -8.27
CA ASN A 242 -12.97 -2.07 -9.39
C ASN A 242 -12.02 -0.96 -8.96
N TYR A 243 -10.72 -1.24 -8.98
CA TYR A 243 -9.68 -0.31 -8.56
C TYR A 243 -8.72 -0.04 -9.70
N THR A 244 -9.16 0.84 -10.60
CA THR A 244 -8.39 1.34 -11.74
C THR A 244 -8.14 2.84 -11.60
N GLY A 245 -7.05 3.32 -12.16
CA GLY A 245 -6.63 4.71 -12.04
C GLY A 245 -5.97 5.24 -13.31
N ASN A 246 -5.52 6.47 -13.28
CA ASN A 246 -4.95 7.13 -14.45
C ASN A 246 -3.44 6.84 -14.59
N HIS A 247 -3.10 5.71 -15.21
CA HIS A 247 -1.71 5.34 -15.50
C HIS A 247 -1.00 6.36 -16.39
N ASN A 248 -1.67 6.91 -17.39
CA ASN A 248 -1.05 7.87 -18.31
C ASN A 248 -0.56 9.13 -17.59
N LYS A 249 -1.30 9.60 -16.58
CA LYS A 249 -0.88 10.71 -15.72
C LYS A 249 0.37 10.35 -14.93
N LEU A 250 0.43 9.16 -14.35
CA LEU A 250 1.57 8.66 -13.60
C LEU A 250 2.80 8.51 -14.53
N GLN A 251 2.61 7.91 -15.71
CA GLN A 251 3.64 7.72 -16.72
C GLN A 251 4.31 9.05 -17.13
N LYS A 252 3.50 10.10 -17.37
CA LYS A 252 4.01 11.44 -17.72
C LYS A 252 4.81 12.07 -16.57
N LEU A 253 4.45 11.83 -15.33
CA LEU A 253 5.17 12.35 -14.15
C LEU A 253 6.48 11.63 -13.89
N CYS A 254 6.53 10.33 -14.15
CA CYS A 254 7.67 9.48 -13.81
C CYS A 254 8.68 9.31 -14.93
N ASN A 255 8.23 9.37 -16.19
CA ASN A 255 9.05 9.28 -17.41
C ASN A 255 9.99 8.06 -17.48
N PHE A 256 9.49 6.88 -17.05
CA PHE A 256 10.17 5.59 -17.25
C PHE A 256 9.18 4.52 -17.69
N THR A 257 9.67 3.38 -18.19
CA THR A 257 8.82 2.26 -18.63
C THR A 257 8.41 1.40 -17.44
N PHE A 258 7.12 1.35 -17.17
CA PHE A 258 6.53 0.55 -16.10
C PHE A 258 6.45 -0.93 -16.45
N LYS A 259 6.65 -1.77 -15.44
CA LYS A 259 6.56 -3.22 -15.55
C LYS A 259 5.10 -3.66 -15.69
N LYS A 260 4.83 -4.54 -16.67
CA LYS A 260 3.50 -5.14 -16.83
C LYS A 260 3.39 -6.33 -15.88
N ILE A 261 2.39 -6.30 -15.01
CA ILE A 261 2.06 -7.41 -14.11
C ILE A 261 0.91 -8.21 -14.72
N GLU A 262 1.19 -9.45 -15.08
CA GLU A 262 0.21 -10.37 -15.65
C GLU A 262 0.01 -11.62 -14.80
N SER A 263 0.92 -11.92 -13.90
CA SER A 263 0.88 -13.02 -12.94
C SER A 263 1.61 -12.65 -11.65
N LEU A 264 1.36 -13.39 -10.59
CA LEU A 264 2.12 -13.35 -9.32
C LEU A 264 3.33 -14.29 -9.42
N ASN A 265 4.36 -14.02 -8.64
CA ASN A 265 5.52 -14.93 -8.48
C ASN A 265 5.20 -15.92 -7.35
N THR A 266 4.36 -16.91 -7.64
CA THR A 266 3.93 -17.94 -6.66
C THR A 266 4.82 -19.16 -6.67
#